data_9d683b7c0e3015602a53cbff5fc5a6ba
#
_entry.id   9d683b7c0e3015602a53cbff5fc5a6ba
#
_cell.length_a   1.000
_cell.length_b   1.000
_cell.length_c   1.000
_cell.angle_alpha   90.00
_cell.angle_beta   90.00
_cell.angle_gamma   90.00
#
_symmetry.space_group_name_H-M   'P 1'
#
loop_
_entity.id
_entity.type
_entity.pdbx_description
1 polymer ?
#
loop_
_entity_poly.entity_id
_entity_poly.type
_entity_poly.pdbx_seq_one_letter_code
_entity_poly.pdbx_strand_id
1 'polypeptide(L)'
;SGMLSFQFNFRRNDFPKRETSRITPCRLNEVSSLATIAGQAFVYDRFHQDYKLTAKHCDSLHEKWVTNCCVNGLADVVLVSRQDGDPSGFIACRLAGELNKVRFGEIVLVSVASNLHGQGIGGSLIQAALEWFQERTDIVFVRTESTNYSSVKMYLNAGFSLIESSNYFRR
;
A
#
# COMPACT_ATOMS: atom_id res chain seq x y z
N SER A 1 16.09 11.47 -3.04
CA SER A 1 14.67 11.15 -3.27
C SER A 1 13.82 11.79 -2.17
N GLY A 2 12.62 12.20 -2.52
CA GLY A 2 11.65 12.75 -1.59
C GLY A 2 10.62 11.71 -1.16
N MET A 3 10.17 11.81 0.09
CA MET A 3 9.03 11.05 0.60
C MET A 3 7.85 11.97 0.83
N LEU A 4 6.68 11.54 0.45
CA LEU A 4 5.41 12.21 0.71
C LEU A 4 4.60 11.38 1.71
N SER A 5 4.05 12.05 2.72
CA SER A 5 3.16 11.46 3.70
C SER A 5 1.76 12.00 3.52
N PHE A 6 0.79 11.12 3.52
CA PHE A 6 -0.62 11.42 3.36
C PHE A 6 -1.41 10.90 4.57
N GLN A 7 -2.54 11.54 4.86
CA GLN A 7 -3.49 11.05 5.85
C GLN A 7 -4.91 11.04 5.32
N PHE A 8 -5.71 10.13 5.84
CA PHE A 8 -7.17 10.09 5.72
C PHE A 8 -7.79 10.19 7.10
N ASN A 9 -8.69 11.15 7.30
CA ASN A 9 -9.38 11.37 8.57
C ASN A 9 -10.87 11.06 8.42
N PHE A 10 -11.33 9.96 9.03
CA PHE A 10 -12.72 9.51 8.93
C PHE A 10 -13.75 10.48 9.53
N ARG A 11 -13.33 11.41 10.41
CA ARG A 11 -14.23 12.42 10.97
C ARG A 11 -14.49 13.60 10.02
N ARG A 12 -13.67 13.73 8.97
CA ARG A 12 -13.69 14.85 8.03
C ARG A 12 -13.97 14.47 6.60
N ASN A 13 -13.68 13.24 6.24
CA ASN A 13 -13.68 12.77 4.86
C ASN A 13 -14.54 11.54 4.69
N ASP A 14 -15.33 11.54 3.63
CA ASP A 14 -15.91 10.33 3.05
C ASP A 14 -15.01 9.83 1.91
N PHE A 15 -15.08 8.56 1.58
CA PHE A 15 -14.32 8.00 0.47
C PHE A 15 -15.26 7.50 -0.65
N PRO A 16 -14.80 7.55 -1.92
CA PRO A 16 -15.61 7.11 -3.07
C PRO A 16 -15.99 5.65 -2.93
N LYS A 17 -17.23 5.31 -3.20
CA LYS A 17 -17.67 3.92 -3.21
C LYS A 17 -17.23 3.24 -4.50
N ARG A 18 -16.54 2.13 -4.38
CA ARG A 18 -16.07 1.27 -5.48
C ARG A 18 -16.47 -0.17 -5.21
N GLU A 19 -16.38 -1.01 -6.23
CA GLU A 19 -16.59 -2.44 -6.08
C GLU A 19 -15.42 -3.08 -5.32
N THR A 20 -15.69 -3.66 -4.16
CA THR A 20 -14.72 -4.30 -3.28
C THR A 20 -15.04 -5.76 -2.95
N SER A 21 -16.16 -6.30 -3.45
CA SER A 21 -16.64 -7.65 -3.08
C SER A 21 -15.65 -8.78 -3.42
N ARG A 22 -14.77 -8.55 -4.41
CA ARG A 22 -13.72 -9.50 -4.81
C ARG A 22 -12.40 -9.33 -4.05
N ILE A 23 -12.35 -8.37 -3.13
CA ILE A 23 -11.16 -8.09 -2.31
C ILE A 23 -11.37 -8.70 -0.94
N THR A 24 -10.60 -9.73 -0.65
CA THR A 24 -10.69 -10.51 0.59
C THR A 24 -9.30 -10.78 1.15
N PRO A 25 -9.18 -11.19 2.43
CA PRO A 25 -7.89 -11.47 3.02
C PRO A 25 -7.04 -12.47 2.23
N CYS A 26 -5.73 -12.29 2.31
CA CYS A 26 -4.73 -13.14 1.69
C CYS A 26 -4.85 -14.59 2.18
N ARG A 27 -4.69 -15.53 1.26
CA ARG A 27 -4.55 -16.97 1.55
C ARG A 27 -3.08 -17.34 1.58
N LEU A 28 -2.71 -18.33 2.38
CA LEU A 28 -1.30 -18.77 2.51
C LEU A 28 -0.67 -19.19 1.18
N ASN A 29 -1.45 -19.81 0.30
CA ASN A 29 -0.97 -20.25 -1.02
C ASN A 29 -0.79 -19.09 -2.03
N GLU A 30 -1.16 -17.86 -1.67
CA GLU A 30 -1.02 -16.68 -2.54
C GLU A 30 0.24 -15.86 -2.23
N VAL A 31 0.91 -16.11 -1.10
CA VAL A 31 2.04 -15.28 -0.63
C VAL A 31 3.15 -15.17 -1.68
N SER A 32 3.52 -16.26 -2.34
CA SER A 32 4.54 -16.21 -3.39
C SER A 32 4.12 -15.39 -4.61
N SER A 33 2.86 -15.43 -5.00
CA SER A 33 2.32 -14.60 -6.08
C SER A 33 2.33 -13.12 -5.71
N LEU A 34 1.99 -12.78 -4.48
CA LEU A 34 2.04 -11.40 -3.99
C LEU A 34 3.48 -10.89 -3.91
N ALA A 35 4.42 -11.72 -3.49
CA ALA A 35 5.84 -11.39 -3.46
C ALA A 35 6.37 -11.08 -4.88
N THR A 36 5.97 -11.86 -5.87
CA THR A 36 6.30 -11.61 -7.28
C THR A 36 5.71 -10.28 -7.78
N ILE A 37 4.45 -10.00 -7.48
CA ILE A 37 3.79 -8.72 -7.83
C ILE A 37 4.56 -7.55 -7.21
N ALA A 38 4.93 -7.63 -5.94
CA ALA A 38 5.68 -6.59 -5.25
C ALA A 38 7.07 -6.37 -5.88
N GLY A 39 7.82 -7.44 -6.13
CA GLY A 39 9.14 -7.35 -6.73
C GLY A 39 9.14 -6.66 -8.10
N GLN A 40 8.12 -6.88 -8.90
CA GLN A 40 8.00 -6.31 -10.24
C GLN A 40 7.42 -4.88 -10.26
N ALA A 41 6.64 -4.50 -9.25
CA ALA A 41 5.88 -3.25 -9.26
C ALA A 41 6.65 -2.03 -8.77
N PHE A 42 7.66 -2.20 -7.93
CA PHE A 42 8.42 -1.09 -7.32
C PHE A 42 9.65 -0.66 -8.15
N VAL A 43 9.45 -0.43 -9.44
CA VAL A 43 10.53 -0.05 -10.37
C VAL A 43 11.11 1.34 -10.09
N TYR A 44 10.32 2.23 -9.48
CA TYR A 44 10.68 3.64 -9.27
C TYR A 44 11.01 4.01 -7.83
N ASP A 45 11.14 3.04 -6.95
CA ASP A 45 11.50 3.34 -5.58
C ASP A 45 12.99 3.71 -5.42
N ARG A 46 13.32 4.26 -4.25
CA ARG A 46 14.68 4.68 -3.93
C ARG A 46 15.72 3.56 -4.02
N PHE A 47 15.30 2.29 -3.83
CA PHE A 47 16.22 1.15 -3.88
C PHE A 47 16.62 0.84 -5.32
N HIS A 48 15.68 0.90 -6.27
CA HIS A 48 15.97 0.73 -7.69
C HIS A 48 16.75 1.91 -8.29
N GLN A 49 16.63 3.11 -7.70
CA GLN A 49 17.39 4.29 -8.10
C GLN A 49 18.79 4.32 -7.49
N ASP A 50 19.09 3.42 -6.55
CA ASP A 50 20.41 3.33 -5.97
C ASP A 50 21.35 2.50 -6.84
N TYR A 51 22.30 3.15 -7.50
CA TYR A 51 23.32 2.49 -8.35
C TYR A 51 24.18 1.45 -7.62
N LYS A 52 24.19 1.45 -6.29
CA LYS A 52 24.90 0.46 -5.47
C LYS A 52 24.12 -0.83 -5.23
N LEU A 53 22.82 -0.84 -5.54
CA LEU A 53 21.95 -2.01 -5.39
C LEU A 53 21.56 -2.52 -6.79
N THR A 54 21.68 -3.83 -6.98
CA THR A 54 21.16 -4.44 -8.21
C THR A 54 19.64 -4.54 -8.15
N ALA A 55 18.97 -4.51 -9.31
CA ALA A 55 17.51 -4.71 -9.41
C ALA A 55 17.07 -5.98 -8.67
N LYS A 56 17.81 -7.08 -8.80
CA LYS A 56 17.54 -8.34 -8.11
C LYS A 56 17.55 -8.22 -6.58
N HIS A 57 18.45 -7.40 -6.02
CA HIS A 57 18.44 -7.16 -4.57
C HIS A 57 17.22 -6.33 -4.13
N CYS A 58 16.81 -5.36 -4.94
CA CYS A 58 15.63 -4.56 -4.65
C CYS A 58 14.36 -5.41 -4.69
N ASP A 59 14.20 -6.25 -5.70
CA ASP A 59 13.07 -7.18 -5.84
C ASP A 59 13.02 -8.13 -4.63
N SER A 60 14.17 -8.69 -4.21
CA SER A 60 14.27 -9.57 -3.04
C SER A 60 13.88 -8.85 -1.73
N LEU A 61 14.18 -7.56 -1.58
CA LEU A 61 13.76 -6.77 -0.41
C LEU A 61 12.23 -6.61 -0.37
N HIS A 62 11.60 -6.30 -1.49
CA HIS A 62 10.15 -6.18 -1.58
C HIS A 62 9.44 -7.51 -1.36
N GLU A 63 9.97 -8.61 -1.93
CA GLU A 63 9.46 -9.95 -1.70
C GLU A 63 9.50 -10.33 -0.21
N LYS A 64 10.60 -10.05 0.48
CA LYS A 64 10.71 -10.27 1.93
C LYS A 64 9.72 -9.41 2.71
N TRP A 65 9.55 -8.17 2.31
CA TRP A 65 8.62 -7.26 2.98
C TRP A 65 7.19 -7.76 2.88
N VAL A 66 6.75 -8.18 1.70
CA VAL A 66 5.42 -8.78 1.50
C VAL A 66 5.25 -10.05 2.32
N THR A 67 6.24 -10.94 2.31
CA THR A 67 6.20 -12.17 3.12
C THR A 67 6.06 -11.84 4.61
N ASN A 68 6.77 -10.84 5.11
CA ASN A 68 6.65 -10.40 6.50
C ASN A 68 5.25 -9.82 6.81
N CYS A 69 4.63 -9.13 5.87
CA CYS A 69 3.24 -8.66 6.03
C CYS A 69 2.26 -9.83 6.11
N CYS A 70 2.42 -10.83 5.25
CA CYS A 70 1.46 -11.94 5.16
C CYS A 70 1.63 -13.01 6.25
N VAL A 71 2.86 -13.26 6.72
CA VAL A 71 3.18 -14.42 7.56
C VAL A 71 3.70 -14.00 8.94
N ASN A 72 4.54 -12.97 9.01
CA ASN A 72 5.28 -12.62 10.23
C ASN A 72 4.65 -11.48 11.05
N GLY A 73 3.41 -11.08 10.76
CA GLY A 73 2.65 -10.12 11.54
C GLY A 73 3.09 -8.66 11.38
N LEU A 74 3.82 -8.30 10.32
CA LEU A 74 4.13 -6.91 10.00
C LEU A 74 2.87 -6.10 9.63
N ALA A 75 1.84 -6.76 9.13
CA ALA A 75 0.51 -6.21 8.91
C ALA A 75 -0.54 -6.98 9.70
N ASP A 76 -1.64 -6.30 10.07
CA ASP A 76 -2.79 -6.94 10.72
C ASP A 76 -3.71 -7.62 9.71
N VAL A 77 -3.75 -7.11 8.49
CA VAL A 77 -4.45 -7.73 7.36
C VAL A 77 -3.74 -7.42 6.05
N VAL A 78 -3.75 -8.37 5.15
CA VAL A 78 -3.39 -8.18 3.74
C VAL A 78 -4.63 -8.53 2.92
N LEU A 79 -5.17 -7.52 2.22
CA LEU A 79 -6.34 -7.66 1.36
C LEU A 79 -5.88 -7.86 -0.09
N VAL A 80 -6.46 -8.83 -0.76
CA VAL A 80 -6.05 -9.25 -2.11
C VAL A 80 -7.19 -9.07 -3.09
N SER A 81 -6.90 -8.36 -4.17
CA SER A 81 -7.74 -8.31 -5.37
C SER A 81 -7.40 -9.49 -6.28
N ARG A 82 -8.40 -10.10 -6.88
CA ARG A 82 -8.23 -11.25 -7.78
C ARG A 82 -8.95 -11.02 -9.09
N GLN A 83 -8.33 -11.50 -10.16
CA GLN A 83 -8.89 -11.55 -11.49
C GLN A 83 -8.82 -13.00 -11.99
N ASP A 84 -9.96 -13.57 -12.38
CA ASP A 84 -10.06 -14.97 -12.77
C ASP A 84 -9.49 -15.96 -11.74
N GLY A 85 -9.61 -15.62 -10.44
CA GLY A 85 -9.11 -16.42 -9.33
C GLY A 85 -7.64 -16.16 -8.93
N ASP A 86 -6.87 -15.47 -9.76
CA ASP A 86 -5.47 -15.16 -9.50
C ASP A 86 -5.29 -13.78 -8.85
N PRO A 87 -4.31 -13.61 -7.94
CA PRO A 87 -3.98 -12.31 -7.39
C PRO A 87 -3.62 -11.29 -8.47
N SER A 88 -4.30 -10.14 -8.43
CA SER A 88 -4.06 -9.01 -9.35
C SER A 88 -3.43 -7.80 -8.64
N GLY A 89 -3.51 -7.77 -7.33
CA GLY A 89 -2.93 -6.73 -6.48
C GLY A 89 -3.27 -6.99 -5.02
N PHE A 90 -2.64 -6.25 -4.14
CA PHE A 90 -2.84 -6.37 -2.69
C PHE A 90 -2.56 -5.07 -1.97
N ILE A 91 -3.07 -4.98 -0.74
CA ILE A 91 -2.81 -3.90 0.19
C ILE A 91 -2.62 -4.46 1.60
N ALA A 92 -1.55 -4.06 2.26
CA ALA A 92 -1.24 -4.45 3.64
C ALA A 92 -1.57 -3.31 4.59
N CYS A 93 -2.36 -3.60 5.61
CA CYS A 93 -2.88 -2.64 6.57
C CYS A 93 -2.44 -3.01 7.99
N ARG A 94 -2.06 -2.00 8.76
CA ARG A 94 -1.62 -2.16 10.15
C ARG A 94 -2.31 -1.16 11.06
N LEU A 95 -2.67 -1.59 12.28
CA LEU A 95 -3.05 -0.71 13.36
C LEU A 95 -1.77 -0.15 13.98
N ALA A 96 -1.63 1.18 14.03
CA ALA A 96 -0.39 1.86 14.39
C ALA A 96 -0.42 2.45 15.81
N GLY A 97 -1.44 2.09 16.62
CA GLY A 97 -1.57 2.52 18.00
C GLY A 97 -2.57 3.63 18.21
N GLU A 98 -2.57 4.15 19.44
CA GLU A 98 -3.49 5.20 19.90
C GLU A 98 -2.71 6.28 20.65
N LEU A 99 -3.05 7.54 20.42
CA LEU A 99 -2.52 8.69 21.16
C LEU A 99 -3.65 9.68 21.41
N ASN A 100 -3.83 10.10 22.68
CA ASN A 100 -4.87 11.05 23.10
C ASN A 100 -6.28 10.65 22.59
N LYS A 101 -6.62 9.36 22.71
CA LYS A 101 -7.89 8.77 22.27
C LYS A 101 -8.12 8.83 20.75
N VAL A 102 -7.08 9.07 19.97
CA VAL A 102 -7.09 9.00 18.50
C VAL A 102 -6.37 7.72 18.08
N ARG A 103 -7.08 6.87 17.34
CA ARG A 103 -6.57 5.58 16.85
C ARG A 103 -6.00 5.76 15.45
N PHE A 104 -4.81 5.25 15.25
CA PHE A 104 -4.08 5.38 14.00
C PHE A 104 -3.97 4.06 13.26
N GLY A 105 -4.10 4.13 11.95
CA GLY A 105 -3.80 3.05 11.02
C GLY A 105 -2.72 3.47 10.03
N GLU A 106 -2.09 2.48 9.41
CA GLU A 106 -1.08 2.67 8.38
C GLU A 106 -1.29 1.71 7.23
N ILE A 107 -1.25 2.22 6.01
CA ILE A 107 -1.07 1.41 4.81
C ILE A 107 0.43 1.16 4.68
N VAL A 108 0.83 -0.09 4.91
CA VAL A 108 2.24 -0.50 4.91
C VAL A 108 2.76 -0.65 3.49
N LEU A 109 1.93 -1.24 2.62
CA LEU A 109 2.31 -1.57 1.26
C LEU A 109 1.05 -1.73 0.40
N VAL A 110 1.11 -1.26 -0.84
CA VAL A 110 0.09 -1.51 -1.87
C VAL A 110 0.77 -1.75 -3.20
N SER A 111 0.32 -2.74 -3.93
CA SER A 111 0.86 -3.06 -5.25
C SER A 111 -0.19 -3.69 -6.15
N VAL A 112 -0.11 -3.39 -7.43
CA VAL A 112 -0.93 -3.96 -8.50
C VAL A 112 -0.01 -4.58 -9.53
N ALA A 113 -0.36 -5.75 -10.05
CA ALA A 113 0.39 -6.40 -11.11
C ALA A 113 0.63 -5.44 -12.30
N SER A 114 1.86 -5.39 -12.81
CA SER A 114 2.29 -4.38 -13.79
C SER A 114 1.46 -4.38 -15.08
N ASN A 115 1.01 -5.56 -15.53
CA ASN A 115 0.17 -5.73 -16.71
C ASN A 115 -1.31 -5.33 -16.48
N LEU A 116 -1.71 -5.00 -15.26
CA LEU A 116 -3.08 -4.67 -14.88
C LEU A 116 -3.22 -3.21 -14.38
N HIS A 117 -2.20 -2.40 -14.55
CA HIS A 117 -2.26 -0.98 -14.22
C HIS A 117 -3.30 -0.24 -15.07
N GLY A 118 -3.91 0.81 -14.52
CA GLY A 118 -4.92 1.62 -15.23
C GLY A 118 -6.33 1.04 -15.24
N GLN A 119 -6.59 -0.09 -14.58
CA GLN A 119 -7.91 -0.74 -14.52
C GLN A 119 -8.70 -0.43 -13.23
N GLY A 120 -8.24 0.49 -12.40
CA GLY A 120 -8.91 0.89 -11.17
C GLY A 120 -8.69 -0.04 -9.97
N ILE A 121 -7.86 -1.07 -10.10
CA ILE A 121 -7.59 -2.06 -9.03
C ILE A 121 -7.00 -1.37 -7.79
N GLY A 122 -6.04 -0.48 -7.96
CA GLY A 122 -5.44 0.27 -6.84
C GLY A 122 -6.46 1.08 -6.06
N GLY A 123 -7.36 1.77 -6.75
CA GLY A 123 -8.44 2.52 -6.10
C GLY A 123 -9.42 1.63 -5.32
N SER A 124 -9.74 0.45 -5.84
CA SER A 124 -10.58 -0.52 -5.15
C SER A 124 -9.87 -1.13 -3.92
N LEU A 125 -8.57 -1.37 -4.00
CA LEU A 125 -7.76 -1.83 -2.86
C LEU A 125 -7.71 -0.76 -1.75
N ILE A 126 -7.51 0.50 -2.09
CA ILE A 126 -7.55 1.61 -1.12
C ILE A 126 -8.91 1.68 -0.45
N GLN A 127 -10.00 1.57 -1.22
CA GLN A 127 -11.33 1.57 -0.62
C GLN A 127 -11.54 0.39 0.32
N ALA A 128 -11.16 -0.82 -0.07
CA ALA A 128 -11.26 -1.99 0.81
C ALA A 128 -10.46 -1.80 2.11
N ALA A 129 -9.28 -1.19 2.02
CA ALA A 129 -8.49 -0.82 3.18
C ALA A 129 -9.21 0.21 4.07
N LEU A 130 -9.78 1.27 3.50
CA LEU A 130 -10.52 2.28 4.25
C LEU A 130 -11.77 1.69 4.92
N GLU A 131 -12.49 0.78 4.26
CA GLU A 131 -13.60 0.03 4.85
C GLU A 131 -13.14 -0.79 6.07
N TRP A 132 -11.99 -1.45 5.96
CA TRP A 132 -11.41 -2.21 7.07
C TRP A 132 -10.95 -1.31 8.22
N PHE A 133 -10.34 -0.16 7.92
CA PHE A 133 -9.87 0.80 8.92
C PHE A 133 -11.00 1.56 9.62
N GLN A 134 -12.12 1.83 8.94
CA GLN A 134 -13.17 2.75 9.40
C GLN A 134 -13.69 2.42 10.80
N GLU A 135 -13.86 1.14 11.12
CA GLU A 135 -14.34 0.70 12.43
C GLU A 135 -13.21 0.59 13.48
N ARG A 136 -11.96 0.62 13.05
CA ARG A 136 -10.77 0.34 13.86
C ARG A 136 -9.91 1.55 14.17
N THR A 137 -10.02 2.58 13.35
CA THR A 137 -9.14 3.77 13.40
C THR A 137 -9.90 5.06 13.19
N ASP A 138 -9.28 6.16 13.56
CA ASP A 138 -9.79 7.52 13.31
C ASP A 138 -9.01 8.20 12.17
N ILE A 139 -7.72 7.90 12.05
CA ILE A 139 -6.81 8.46 11.03
C ILE A 139 -5.95 7.32 10.44
N VAL A 140 -5.80 7.33 9.13
CA VAL A 140 -4.92 6.41 8.39
C VAL A 140 -3.80 7.19 7.71
N PHE A 141 -2.58 6.71 7.85
CA PHE A 141 -1.39 7.24 7.19
C PHE A 141 -0.91 6.35 6.07
N VAL A 142 -0.29 6.97 5.07
CA VAL A 142 0.46 6.28 4.03
C VAL A 142 1.62 7.14 3.56
N ARG A 143 2.73 6.50 3.18
CA ARG A 143 3.90 7.15 2.60
C ARG A 143 4.20 6.60 1.22
N THR A 144 4.70 7.45 0.35
CA THR A 144 5.18 7.05 -0.97
C THR A 144 6.32 7.96 -1.43
N GLU A 145 7.13 7.46 -2.35
CA GLU A 145 8.15 8.28 -3.02
C GLU A 145 7.50 9.41 -3.82
N SER A 146 8.11 10.60 -3.81
CA SER A 146 7.60 11.77 -4.55
C SER A 146 7.56 11.56 -6.07
N THR A 147 8.36 10.64 -6.57
CA THR A 147 8.41 10.24 -7.99
C THR A 147 7.35 9.21 -8.38
N ASN A 148 6.67 8.61 -7.40
CA ASN A 148 5.59 7.64 -7.65
C ASN A 148 4.26 8.37 -7.90
N TYR A 149 4.16 9.02 -9.06
CA TYR A 149 2.99 9.83 -9.43
C TYR A 149 1.68 9.04 -9.45
N SER A 150 1.74 7.76 -9.81
CA SER A 150 0.57 6.88 -9.81
C SER A 150 -0.02 6.70 -8.42
N SER A 151 0.83 6.41 -7.43
CA SER A 151 0.41 6.28 -6.03
C SER A 151 -0.07 7.60 -5.45
N VAL A 152 0.63 8.70 -5.72
CA VAL A 152 0.21 10.04 -5.28
C VAL A 152 -1.20 10.37 -5.78
N LYS A 153 -1.45 10.17 -7.08
CA LYS A 153 -2.77 10.38 -7.68
C LYS A 153 -3.84 9.48 -7.05
N MET A 154 -3.50 8.23 -6.82
CA MET A 154 -4.40 7.23 -6.23
C MET A 154 -4.83 7.65 -4.81
N TYR A 155 -3.90 8.08 -3.96
CA TYR A 155 -4.23 8.55 -2.60
C TYR A 155 -5.05 9.84 -2.60
N LEU A 156 -4.70 10.82 -3.42
CA LEU A 156 -5.48 12.05 -3.54
C LEU A 156 -6.90 11.77 -4.04
N ASN A 157 -7.07 10.91 -5.03
CA ASN A 157 -8.39 10.51 -5.55
C ASN A 157 -9.23 9.74 -4.51
N ALA A 158 -8.60 9.05 -3.57
CA ALA A 158 -9.27 8.36 -2.48
C ALA A 158 -9.66 9.28 -1.31
N GLY A 159 -9.26 10.56 -1.33
CA GLY A 159 -9.58 11.55 -0.31
C GLY A 159 -8.50 11.75 0.76
N PHE A 160 -7.30 11.19 0.56
CA PHE A 160 -6.14 11.49 1.40
C PHE A 160 -5.65 12.91 1.17
N SER A 161 -5.13 13.53 2.21
CA SER A 161 -4.49 14.85 2.17
C SER A 161 -2.99 14.71 2.39
N LEU A 162 -2.20 15.45 1.63
CA LEU A 162 -0.75 15.56 1.84
C LEU A 162 -0.49 16.31 3.15
N ILE A 163 0.30 15.72 4.05
CA ILE A 163 0.63 16.32 5.35
C ILE A 163 2.11 16.65 5.51
N GLU A 164 2.98 15.95 4.80
CA GLU A 164 4.42 16.14 4.90
C GLU A 164 5.12 15.82 3.59
N SER A 165 6.16 16.60 3.29
CA SER A 165 7.13 16.30 2.24
C SER A 165 8.52 16.39 2.83
N SER A 166 9.28 15.30 2.78
CA SER A 166 10.64 15.22 3.28
C SER A 166 11.61 14.81 2.18
N ASN A 167 12.79 15.46 2.14
CA ASN A 167 13.85 15.13 1.21
C ASN A 167 14.99 14.44 1.95
N TYR A 168 15.42 13.31 1.44
CA TYR A 168 16.60 12.62 1.95
C TYR A 168 17.80 13.00 1.08
N PHE A 169 18.73 13.76 1.68
CA PHE A 169 20.02 14.05 1.08
C PHE A 169 21.02 12.98 1.55
N ARG A 170 21.72 12.38 0.62
CA ARG A 170 22.90 11.56 0.94
C ARG A 170 24.06 12.49 1.25
N ARG A 171 24.70 12.26 2.37
CA ARG A 171 26.06 12.77 2.66
C ARG A 171 27.11 11.82 2.12
#